data_674823c0bc505cf1cb257b75c322572d
#
_entry.id   674823c0bc505cf1cb257b75c322572d
#
_cell.length_a   1.000
_cell.length_b   1.000
_cell.length_c   1.000
_cell.angle_alpha   90.00
_cell.angle_beta   90.00
_cell.angle_gamma   90.00
#
_symmetry.space_group_name_H-M   'P 1'
#
loop_
_entity.id
_entity.type
_entity.pdbx_description
1 polymer ?
#
loop_
_entity_poly.entity_id
_entity_poly.type
_entity_poly.pdbx_seq_one_letter_code
_entity_poly.pdbx_strand_id
1 'polypeptide(L)'
;WQIALRRQAAMKEKFVISERDKKEYPGYYTVINPTSGNEYNVVYRGHQSPWNYCSCMDFKASQLGTCKHLEGVKLWIREKRRKVCRVTPPYSSVYLSYQGERKVCLRIGTDNEEEFRKLASPYFTPDGVMRPAAIDSITEFLRAATRLNNTFRWYPDALGFILEQRDLRRR
;
A
#
# COMPACT_ATOMS: atom_id res chain seq x y z
N TRP A 1 -0.99 19.93 -1.75
CA TRP A 1 -1.59 20.34 -3.03
C TRP A 1 -2.22 19.16 -3.78
N GLN A 2 -1.43 18.17 -4.17
CA GLN A 2 -1.94 17.01 -4.91
C GLN A 2 -2.95 16.19 -4.09
N ILE A 3 -2.70 16.01 -2.81
CA ILE A 3 -3.61 15.29 -1.91
C ILE A 3 -4.90 16.10 -1.72
N ALA A 4 -4.80 17.42 -1.59
CA ALA A 4 -5.97 18.28 -1.47
C ALA A 4 -6.89 18.19 -2.70
N LEU A 5 -6.33 18.10 -3.90
CA LEU A 5 -7.12 17.92 -5.13
C LEU A 5 -7.89 16.61 -5.12
N ARG A 6 -7.29 15.54 -4.62
CA ARG A 6 -7.96 14.23 -4.54
C ARG A 6 -9.06 14.22 -3.50
N ARG A 7 -8.87 14.93 -2.40
CA ARG A 7 -9.92 15.13 -1.38
C ARG A 7 -11.12 15.88 -1.95
N GLN A 8 -10.87 16.95 -2.71
CA GLN A 8 -11.93 17.69 -3.38
C GLN A 8 -12.68 16.83 -4.41
N ALA A 9 -11.96 16.03 -5.19
CA ALA A 9 -12.57 15.10 -6.15
C ALA A 9 -13.48 14.11 -5.44
N ALA A 10 -13.04 13.56 -4.29
CA ALA A 10 -13.85 12.63 -3.49
C ALA A 10 -15.15 13.27 -3.02
N MET A 11 -15.11 14.54 -2.63
CA MET A 11 -16.30 15.28 -2.19
C MET A 11 -17.28 15.51 -3.33
N LYS A 12 -16.79 15.76 -4.55
CA LYS A 12 -17.62 16.05 -5.72
C LYS A 12 -18.24 14.80 -6.34
N GLU A 13 -17.48 13.71 -6.44
CA GLU A 13 -17.89 12.53 -7.21
C GLU A 13 -18.87 11.62 -6.48
N LYS A 14 -19.08 11.82 -5.20
CA LYS A 14 -20.09 11.11 -4.39
C LYS A 14 -20.06 9.60 -4.58
N PHE A 15 -18.94 8.99 -4.29
CA PHE A 15 -18.77 7.54 -4.42
C PHE A 15 -19.75 6.76 -3.55
N VAL A 16 -20.19 5.61 -4.07
CA VAL A 16 -20.95 4.63 -3.28
C VAL A 16 -19.95 3.72 -2.60
N ILE A 17 -19.89 3.79 -1.28
CA ILE A 17 -18.89 3.09 -0.47
C ILE A 17 -19.57 2.05 0.41
N SER A 18 -19.04 0.84 0.43
CA SER A 18 -19.48 -0.22 1.33
C SER A 18 -18.28 -0.87 1.99
N GLU A 19 -18.42 -1.20 3.27
CA GLU A 19 -17.41 -1.90 4.04
C GLU A 19 -17.62 -3.41 3.88
N ARG A 20 -16.54 -4.15 3.60
CA ARG A 20 -16.58 -5.61 3.50
C ARG A 20 -16.60 -6.22 4.91
N ASP A 21 -16.92 -7.52 5.00
CA ASP A 21 -16.97 -8.23 6.28
C ASP A 21 -15.68 -8.00 7.08
N LYS A 22 -15.83 -7.41 8.26
CA LYS A 22 -14.71 -7.03 9.13
C LYS A 22 -13.90 -8.22 9.64
N LYS A 23 -14.52 -9.38 9.77
CA LYS A 23 -13.84 -10.59 10.26
C LYS A 23 -12.92 -11.17 9.21
N GLU A 24 -13.42 -11.29 7.97
CA GLU A 24 -12.71 -11.90 6.86
C GLU A 24 -11.79 -10.90 6.14
N TYR A 25 -12.26 -9.65 5.99
CA TYR A 25 -11.56 -8.62 5.23
C TYR A 25 -11.44 -7.32 6.05
N PRO A 26 -10.64 -7.32 7.13
CA PRO A 26 -10.52 -6.12 7.99
C PRO A 26 -9.89 -4.95 7.24
N GLY A 27 -10.60 -3.83 7.22
CA GLY A 27 -10.15 -2.61 6.55
C GLY A 27 -10.37 -2.57 5.05
N TYR A 28 -11.14 -3.50 4.49
CA TYR A 28 -11.46 -3.54 3.06
C TYR A 28 -12.78 -2.85 2.76
N TYR A 29 -12.78 -2.06 1.69
CA TYR A 29 -13.94 -1.28 1.24
C TYR A 29 -14.10 -1.45 -0.28
N THR A 30 -15.33 -1.42 -0.72
CA THR A 30 -15.66 -1.34 -2.14
C THR A 30 -16.13 0.08 -2.44
N VAL A 31 -15.55 0.70 -3.45
CA VAL A 31 -15.87 2.07 -3.87
C VAL A 31 -16.36 2.02 -5.31
N ILE A 32 -17.58 2.50 -5.56
CA ILE A 32 -18.17 2.55 -6.89
C ILE A 32 -18.34 4.01 -7.30
N ASN A 33 -17.83 4.35 -8.48
CA ASN A 33 -18.09 5.66 -9.08
C ASN A 33 -19.47 5.59 -9.76
N PRO A 34 -20.47 6.36 -9.30
CA PRO A 34 -21.81 6.27 -9.83
C PRO A 34 -21.94 6.77 -11.28
N THR A 35 -21.01 7.61 -11.73
CA THR A 35 -21.02 8.15 -13.10
C THR A 35 -20.47 7.13 -14.10
N SER A 36 -19.32 6.53 -13.81
CA SER A 36 -18.67 5.56 -14.71
C SER A 36 -19.12 4.13 -14.49
N GLY A 37 -19.64 3.81 -13.30
CA GLY A 37 -19.97 2.45 -12.90
C GLY A 37 -18.73 1.64 -12.49
N ASN A 38 -17.54 2.21 -12.55
CA ASN A 38 -16.31 1.50 -12.19
C ASN A 38 -16.26 1.22 -10.68
N GLU A 39 -15.77 0.04 -10.36
CA GLU A 39 -15.64 -0.45 -9.00
C GLU A 39 -14.16 -0.58 -8.63
N TYR A 40 -13.81 -0.12 -7.43
CA TYR A 40 -12.44 -0.15 -6.94
C TYR A 40 -12.38 -0.84 -5.59
N ASN A 41 -11.28 -1.57 -5.36
CA ASN A 41 -11.00 -2.19 -4.07
C ASN A 41 -10.07 -1.27 -3.29
N VAL A 42 -10.47 -0.91 -2.08
CA VAL A 42 -9.73 -0.01 -1.21
C VAL A 42 -9.44 -0.72 0.11
N VAL A 43 -8.20 -0.61 0.55
CA VAL A 43 -7.79 -1.02 1.90
C VAL A 43 -7.40 0.24 2.66
N TYR A 44 -8.07 0.50 3.78
CA TYR A 44 -7.76 1.64 4.63
C TYR A 44 -7.59 1.19 6.08
N ARG A 45 -6.41 1.41 6.64
CA ARG A 45 -6.04 1.00 7.99
C ARG A 45 -5.46 2.14 8.81
N GLY A 46 -5.83 3.36 8.49
CA GLY A 46 -5.41 4.55 9.20
C GLY A 46 -4.72 5.57 8.32
N HIS A 47 -4.65 6.80 8.81
CA HIS A 47 -4.03 7.90 8.08
C HIS A 47 -2.54 7.59 7.85
N GLN A 48 -2.12 7.68 6.60
CA GLN A 48 -0.73 7.41 6.17
C GLN A 48 -0.22 6.00 6.53
N SER A 49 -1.13 5.05 6.76
CA SER A 49 -0.74 3.66 6.98
C SER A 49 -0.06 3.09 5.73
N PRO A 50 1.06 2.35 5.87
CA PRO A 50 1.74 1.73 4.73
C PRO A 50 0.91 0.62 4.07
N TRP A 51 -0.16 0.15 4.73
CA TRP A 51 -1.03 -0.89 4.20
C TRP A 51 -2.24 -0.34 3.46
N ASN A 52 -2.37 0.98 3.35
CA ASN A 52 -3.42 1.58 2.55
C ASN A 52 -3.17 1.29 1.07
N TYR A 53 -4.25 0.95 0.37
CA TYR A 53 -4.15 0.55 -1.03
C TYR A 53 -5.45 0.87 -1.77
N CYS A 54 -5.33 1.17 -3.06
CA CYS A 54 -6.46 1.26 -3.97
C CYS A 54 -6.07 0.61 -5.31
N SER A 55 -7.00 -0.09 -5.92
CA SER A 55 -6.79 -0.74 -7.21
C SER A 55 -6.74 0.22 -8.40
N CYS A 56 -6.96 1.52 -8.21
CA CYS A 56 -6.97 2.49 -9.30
C CYS A 56 -5.55 2.83 -9.79
N MET A 57 -5.49 3.33 -11.03
CA MET A 57 -4.21 3.71 -11.65
C MET A 57 -3.56 4.91 -10.96
N ASP A 58 -4.36 5.87 -10.46
CA ASP A 58 -3.81 7.05 -9.78
C ASP A 58 -3.03 6.67 -8.53
N PHE A 59 -3.55 5.75 -7.73
CA PHE A 59 -2.83 5.27 -6.55
C PHE A 59 -1.48 4.66 -6.92
N LYS A 60 -1.47 3.82 -7.96
CA LYS A 60 -0.27 3.11 -8.41
C LYS A 60 0.78 4.05 -9.00
N ALA A 61 0.34 5.06 -9.76
CA ALA A 61 1.24 5.92 -10.52
C ALA A 61 1.69 7.17 -9.78
N SER A 62 0.83 7.77 -8.94
CA SER A 62 1.13 9.05 -8.28
C SER A 62 2.14 8.95 -7.15
N GLN A 63 2.25 7.78 -6.51
CA GLN A 63 3.13 7.56 -5.37
C GLN A 63 2.90 8.54 -4.21
N LEU A 64 1.63 8.92 -3.99
CA LEU A 64 1.24 9.81 -2.90
C LEU A 64 0.77 9.07 -1.66
N GLY A 65 0.60 7.75 -1.74
CA GLY A 65 0.05 6.94 -0.66
C GLY A 65 -1.44 7.09 -0.48
N THR A 66 -2.11 7.79 -1.40
CA THR A 66 -3.54 8.00 -1.40
C THR A 66 -4.05 8.29 -2.81
N CYS A 67 -5.37 8.32 -2.96
CA CYS A 67 -6.06 8.70 -4.19
C CYS A 67 -7.45 9.22 -3.81
N LYS A 68 -8.22 9.69 -4.79
CA LYS A 68 -9.58 10.18 -4.50
C LYS A 68 -10.47 9.11 -3.86
N HIS A 69 -10.29 7.84 -4.18
CA HIS A 69 -11.09 6.75 -3.60
C HIS A 69 -10.74 6.53 -2.13
N LEU A 70 -9.46 6.52 -1.77
CA LEU A 70 -9.02 6.45 -0.38
C LEU A 70 -9.48 7.68 0.42
N GLU A 71 -9.37 8.88 -0.16
CA GLU A 71 -9.87 10.09 0.48
C GLU A 71 -11.40 10.03 0.68
N GLY A 72 -12.11 9.44 -0.27
CA GLY A 72 -13.55 9.18 -0.15
C GLY A 72 -13.88 8.24 1.00
N VAL A 73 -13.13 7.17 1.17
CA VAL A 73 -13.30 6.23 2.30
C VAL A 73 -13.06 6.93 3.64
N LYS A 74 -12.04 7.78 3.73
CA LYS A 74 -11.77 8.56 4.96
C LYS A 74 -12.96 9.45 5.32
N LEU A 75 -13.52 10.15 4.33
CA LEU A 75 -14.70 11.01 4.54
C LEU A 75 -15.91 10.19 4.96
N TRP A 76 -16.14 9.05 4.32
CA TRP A 76 -17.24 8.15 4.61
C TRP A 76 -17.17 7.62 6.04
N ILE A 77 -15.98 7.19 6.48
CA ILE A 77 -15.74 6.72 7.85
C ILE A 77 -16.07 7.83 8.86
N ARG A 78 -15.62 9.05 8.58
CA ARG A 78 -15.89 10.22 9.44
C ARG A 78 -17.38 10.51 9.52
N GLU A 79 -18.07 10.56 8.38
CA GLU A 79 -19.50 10.86 8.32
C GLU A 79 -20.35 9.80 9.02
N LYS A 80 -19.98 8.54 8.85
CA LYS A 80 -20.70 7.41 9.46
C LYS A 80 -20.24 7.11 10.89
N ARG A 81 -19.26 7.85 11.39
CA ARG A 81 -18.67 7.65 12.73
C ARG A 81 -18.22 6.20 12.96
N ARG A 82 -17.64 5.61 11.93
CA ARG A 82 -17.11 4.24 11.97
C ARG A 82 -15.72 4.23 12.60
N LYS A 83 -15.33 3.06 13.15
CA LYS A 83 -13.99 2.86 13.66
C LYS A 83 -13.03 2.52 12.53
N VAL A 84 -11.82 3.09 12.58
CA VAL A 84 -10.75 2.74 11.65
C VAL A 84 -10.20 1.38 12.06
N CYS A 85 -10.05 0.46 11.08
CA CYS A 85 -9.41 -0.82 11.31
C CYS A 85 -7.90 -0.63 11.49
N ARG A 86 -7.35 -1.10 12.60
CA ARG A 86 -5.92 -1.00 12.90
C ARG A 86 -5.27 -2.38 13.04
N VAL A 87 -5.87 -3.39 12.43
CA VAL A 87 -5.34 -4.75 12.47
C VAL A 87 -4.01 -4.82 11.74
N THR A 88 -3.00 -5.38 12.40
CA THR A 88 -1.70 -5.61 11.81
C THR A 88 -1.72 -6.95 11.07
N PRO A 89 -1.44 -6.97 9.76
CA PRO A 89 -1.47 -8.23 9.00
C PRO A 89 -0.39 -9.21 9.47
N PRO A 90 -0.67 -10.54 9.49
CA PRO A 90 0.34 -11.54 9.82
C PRO A 90 1.35 -11.79 8.71
N TYR A 91 1.02 -11.41 7.48
CA TYR A 91 1.91 -11.61 6.33
C TYR A 91 3.00 -10.54 6.29
N SER A 92 4.13 -10.90 5.69
CA SER A 92 5.22 -9.96 5.42
C SER A 92 4.94 -9.20 4.11
N SER A 93 5.39 -7.96 4.03
CA SER A 93 5.12 -7.13 2.85
C SER A 93 6.23 -6.13 2.58
N VAL A 94 6.43 -5.84 1.29
CA VAL A 94 7.24 -4.72 0.82
C VAL A 94 6.29 -3.59 0.43
N TYR A 95 6.52 -2.42 0.98
CA TYR A 95 5.67 -1.26 0.81
C TYR A 95 6.51 0.00 0.62
N LEU A 96 5.86 1.06 0.13
CA LEU A 96 6.49 2.37 0.00
C LEU A 96 6.08 3.24 1.19
N SER A 97 7.07 3.73 1.94
CA SER A 97 6.83 4.67 3.03
C SER A 97 6.81 6.09 2.49
N TYR A 98 5.80 6.86 2.90
CA TYR A 98 5.62 8.26 2.51
C TYR A 98 6.00 9.22 3.65
N GLN A 99 6.53 8.69 4.74
CA GLN A 99 6.98 9.51 5.86
C GLN A 99 8.35 10.10 5.53
N GLY A 100 8.41 11.40 5.37
CA GLY A 100 9.62 12.07 4.93
C GLY A 100 9.93 11.75 3.47
N GLU A 101 11.19 11.45 3.18
CA GLU A 101 11.62 10.99 1.86
C GLU A 101 11.06 9.60 1.59
N ARG A 102 10.55 9.37 0.38
CA ARG A 102 9.99 8.05 0.00
C ARG A 102 11.05 6.96 0.08
N LYS A 103 10.70 5.85 0.70
CA LYS A 103 11.60 4.70 0.89
C LYS A 103 10.85 3.41 0.68
N VAL A 104 11.52 2.44 0.05
CA VAL A 104 11.01 1.07 0.00
C VAL A 104 11.30 0.40 1.33
N CYS A 105 10.29 -0.15 1.97
CA CYS A 105 10.39 -0.74 3.29
C CYS A 105 9.84 -2.16 3.30
N LEU A 106 10.35 -2.97 4.22
CA LEU A 106 9.87 -4.31 4.50
C LEU A 106 9.28 -4.35 5.90
N ARG A 107 8.08 -4.90 6.00
CA ARG A 107 7.50 -5.28 7.27
C ARG A 107 7.48 -6.80 7.36
N ILE A 108 8.11 -7.35 8.38
CA ILE A 108 8.10 -8.78 8.64
C ILE A 108 6.92 -9.07 9.58
N GLY A 109 5.99 -9.91 9.10
CA GLY A 109 4.85 -10.37 9.88
C GLY A 109 5.22 -11.53 10.79
N THR A 110 4.21 -12.11 11.44
CA THR A 110 4.40 -13.25 12.33
C THR A 110 4.61 -14.56 11.58
N ASP A 111 4.13 -14.65 10.34
CA ASP A 111 4.28 -15.86 9.53
C ASP A 111 5.71 -15.96 8.98
N ASN A 112 6.41 -17.03 9.32
CA ASN A 112 7.81 -17.28 8.89
C ASN A 112 8.77 -16.14 9.26
N GLU A 113 8.60 -15.56 10.44
CA GLU A 113 9.37 -14.38 10.88
C GLU A 113 10.88 -14.58 10.75
N GLU A 114 11.41 -15.68 11.29
CA GLU A 114 12.86 -15.94 11.27
C GLU A 114 13.40 -16.14 9.86
N GLU A 115 12.69 -16.89 9.04
CA GLU A 115 13.10 -17.16 7.65
C GLU A 115 13.08 -15.88 6.82
N PHE A 116 12.07 -15.02 6.98
CA PHE A 116 12.02 -13.73 6.30
C PHE A 116 13.13 -12.80 6.76
N ARG A 117 13.46 -12.81 8.04
CA ARG A 117 14.53 -11.99 8.59
C ARG A 117 15.88 -12.35 7.98
N LYS A 118 16.17 -13.63 7.88
CA LYS A 118 17.40 -14.13 7.23
C LYS A 118 17.44 -13.80 5.74
N LEU A 119 16.32 -14.04 5.05
CA LEU A 119 16.23 -13.78 3.62
C LEU A 119 16.40 -12.30 3.30
N ALA A 120 15.86 -11.43 4.15
CA ALA A 120 15.86 -9.97 3.94
C ALA A 120 17.19 -9.30 4.25
N SER A 121 18.03 -9.91 5.06
CA SER A 121 19.26 -9.29 5.58
C SER A 121 20.16 -8.65 4.51
N PRO A 122 20.41 -9.26 3.32
CA PRO A 122 21.21 -8.62 2.28
C PRO A 122 20.55 -7.42 1.62
N TYR A 123 19.22 -7.32 1.68
CA TYR A 123 18.44 -6.36 0.91
C TYR A 123 17.91 -5.19 1.74
N PHE A 124 17.69 -5.42 3.04
CA PHE A 124 17.07 -4.43 3.94
C PHE A 124 17.92 -4.24 5.19
N THR A 125 17.89 -3.01 5.73
CA THR A 125 18.51 -2.71 7.03
C THR A 125 17.71 -3.40 8.14
N PRO A 126 18.27 -3.49 9.37
CA PRO A 126 17.51 -4.00 10.51
C PRO A 126 16.21 -3.25 10.78
N ASP A 127 16.16 -1.96 10.41
CA ASP A 127 14.96 -1.12 10.51
C ASP A 127 13.94 -1.38 9.40
N GLY A 128 14.26 -2.25 8.44
CA GLY A 128 13.36 -2.59 7.35
C GLY A 128 13.40 -1.65 6.17
N VAL A 129 14.45 -0.85 6.02
CA VAL A 129 14.60 0.04 4.85
C VAL A 129 15.47 -0.63 3.80
N MET A 130 15.04 -0.58 2.54
CA MET A 130 15.82 -1.18 1.45
C MET A 130 17.19 -0.51 1.35
N ARG A 131 18.23 -1.36 1.27
CA ARG A 131 19.59 -0.86 1.07
C ARG A 131 19.74 -0.31 -0.35
N PRO A 132 20.38 0.87 -0.55
CA PRO A 132 20.54 1.43 -1.90
C PRO A 132 21.21 0.46 -2.87
N ALA A 133 22.17 -0.33 -2.40
CA ALA A 133 22.88 -1.32 -3.23
C ALA A 133 21.97 -2.47 -3.68
N ALA A 134 20.81 -2.67 -3.07
CA ALA A 134 19.90 -3.76 -3.41
C ALA A 134 18.96 -3.41 -4.57
N ILE A 135 18.99 -2.20 -5.09
CA ILE A 135 18.02 -1.73 -6.08
C ILE A 135 17.96 -2.62 -7.33
N ASP A 136 19.08 -3.14 -7.78
CA ASP A 136 19.14 -3.98 -8.97
C ASP A 136 18.83 -5.46 -8.71
N SER A 137 18.93 -5.91 -7.44
CA SER A 137 18.74 -7.31 -7.07
C SER A 137 17.45 -7.56 -6.29
N ILE A 138 16.66 -6.53 -6.02
CA ILE A 138 15.47 -6.65 -5.17
C ILE A 138 14.43 -7.63 -5.72
N THR A 139 14.36 -7.80 -7.04
CA THR A 139 13.43 -8.75 -7.65
C THR A 139 13.74 -10.20 -7.25
N GLU A 140 15.00 -10.53 -7.02
CA GLU A 140 15.39 -11.84 -6.51
C GLU A 140 14.81 -12.09 -5.12
N PHE A 141 14.85 -11.07 -4.27
CA PHE A 141 14.22 -11.12 -2.95
C PHE A 141 12.72 -11.33 -3.05
N LEU A 142 12.04 -10.58 -3.93
CA LEU A 142 10.59 -10.68 -4.10
C LEU A 142 10.19 -12.10 -4.52
N ARG A 143 10.93 -12.72 -5.41
CA ARG A 143 10.69 -14.11 -5.85
C ARG A 143 10.91 -15.10 -4.71
N ALA A 144 12.02 -14.97 -4.00
CA ALA A 144 12.36 -15.87 -2.89
C ALA A 144 11.34 -15.73 -1.75
N ALA A 145 10.93 -14.52 -1.42
CA ALA A 145 9.93 -14.24 -0.40
C ALA A 145 8.56 -14.87 -0.75
N THR A 146 8.17 -14.77 -2.03
CA THR A 146 6.92 -15.37 -2.50
C THR A 146 6.96 -16.89 -2.41
N ARG A 147 8.12 -17.51 -2.69
CA ARG A 147 8.31 -18.96 -2.53
C ARG A 147 8.29 -19.39 -1.08
N LEU A 148 8.84 -18.56 -0.20
CA LEU A 148 8.88 -18.87 1.24
C LEU A 148 7.48 -18.91 1.82
N ASN A 149 6.64 -17.94 1.46
CA ASN A 149 5.24 -17.91 1.89
C ASN A 149 4.42 -17.15 0.85
N ASN A 150 3.41 -17.82 0.29
CA ASN A 150 2.56 -17.24 -0.76
C ASN A 150 1.68 -16.09 -0.28
N THR A 151 1.61 -15.84 1.02
CA THR A 151 0.91 -14.67 1.57
C THR A 151 1.76 -13.40 1.54
N PHE A 152 3.06 -13.53 1.24
CA PHE A 152 3.93 -12.38 1.04
C PHE A 152 3.39 -11.46 -0.04
N ARG A 153 3.43 -10.15 0.22
CA ARG A 153 2.86 -9.17 -0.69
C ARG A 153 3.86 -8.04 -0.97
N TRP A 154 3.78 -7.50 -2.16
CA TRP A 154 4.41 -6.21 -2.47
C TRP A 154 3.35 -5.32 -3.09
N TYR A 155 3.42 -4.04 -2.76
CA TYR A 155 2.43 -3.09 -3.25
C TYR A 155 2.90 -2.47 -4.57
N PRO A 156 1.97 -2.21 -5.51
CA PRO A 156 2.33 -1.70 -6.85
C PRO A 156 3.07 -0.37 -6.83
N ASP A 157 2.79 0.52 -5.88
CA ASP A 157 3.49 1.80 -5.75
C ASP A 157 4.96 1.61 -5.36
N ALA A 158 5.26 0.63 -4.51
CA ALA A 158 6.64 0.30 -4.16
C ALA A 158 7.40 -0.22 -5.38
N LEU A 159 6.78 -1.10 -6.16
CA LEU A 159 7.40 -1.62 -7.39
C LEU A 159 7.62 -0.49 -8.41
N GLY A 160 6.65 0.39 -8.58
CA GLY A 160 6.78 1.55 -9.46
C GLY A 160 7.94 2.44 -9.07
N PHE A 161 8.09 2.70 -7.77
CA PHE A 161 9.22 3.49 -7.26
C PHE A 161 10.57 2.81 -7.52
N ILE A 162 10.67 1.50 -7.32
CA ILE A 162 11.88 0.73 -7.61
C ILE A 162 12.28 0.86 -9.07
N LEU A 163 11.34 0.69 -9.98
CA LEU A 163 11.59 0.78 -11.42
C LEU A 163 12.02 2.19 -11.82
N GLU A 164 11.39 3.21 -11.26
CA GLU A 164 11.75 4.61 -11.47
C GLU A 164 13.19 4.90 -11.01
N GLN A 165 13.56 4.43 -9.83
CA GLN A 165 14.92 4.62 -9.30
C GLN A 165 15.97 3.89 -10.12
N ARG A 166 15.66 2.71 -10.65
CA ARG A 166 16.55 1.99 -11.56
C ARG A 166 16.81 2.79 -12.83
N ASP A 167 15.77 3.38 -13.41
CA ASP A 167 15.90 4.20 -14.61
C ASP A 167 16.80 5.41 -14.36
N LEU A 168 16.63 6.07 -13.22
CA LEU A 168 17.46 7.22 -12.85
C LEU A 168 18.95 6.85 -12.72
N ARG A 169 19.25 5.66 -12.19
CA ARG A 169 20.64 5.19 -12.05
C ARG A 169 21.29 4.86 -13.37
N ARG A 170 20.52 4.46 -14.38
CA ARG A 170 21.02 4.11 -15.72
C ARG A 170 21.24 5.34 -16.62
N ARG A 171 20.78 6.49 -16.21
CA ARG A 171 21.00 7.76 -16.92
C ARG A 171 22.29 8.47 -16.43
#